data_df3b26ce75fddae9d56cccd53f43f099
#
_entry.id   df3b26ce75fddae9d56cccd53f43f099
#
_cell.length_a   1.000
_cell.length_b   1.000
_cell.length_c   1.000
_cell.angle_alpha   90.00
_cell.angle_beta   90.00
_cell.angle_gamma   90.00
#
_symmetry.space_group_name_H-M   'P 1'
#
loop_
_entity.id
_entity.type
_entity.pdbx_description
1 polymer ?
#
loop_
_entity_poly.entity_id
_entity_poly.type
_entity_poly.pdbx_seq_one_letter_code
_entity_poly.pdbx_strand_id
1 'polypeptide(L)'
;LVFIEILSLVGGNPGIDCGGFCEFCYFKRVDYKILDNSSIGCRYCPPIQMECDYCYSKIKIVKSGFKPPSEVLKEFQKELFMQELLGFLNFKDLKVNVGSWADILNYPYLNELISYFKELELPVNLGYTSGKSIHNEKIAENIISMGVDEVSFSVFSMDPNKRKRWMNDKTPEESLKALKLFCETIDVNCATVVIPDVIDRADIFRTCSILEDWGIKMFILSRFANFKNQGLILNNKPTIDGKNTHSINDFHELVKDVANEFNFRIIGLPASDPKNDIPFIISRAKYKKYLEELPPINSRATLLTSKLAAPYLKKIFEVIDEDNLVNIINVDKEIADLITHEDITQINLNEVKKKVIVPGGALIRDEQLKKLFNKDGNQRIIIRGPQVLSPFDIYGNMDKEELIRGELKAFRILIERINQ
;
A
#
# COMPACT_ATOMS: atom_id res chain seq x y z
N LEU A 1 7.42 3.45 -21.39
CA LEU A 1 5.97 3.64 -21.48
C LEU A 1 5.42 3.66 -20.06
N VAL A 2 4.92 4.81 -19.61
CA VAL A 2 4.27 4.94 -18.31
C VAL A 2 2.82 4.54 -18.50
N PHE A 3 2.42 3.37 -17.99
CA PHE A 3 1.01 2.96 -18.02
C PHE A 3 0.20 3.70 -16.95
N ILE A 4 -0.95 4.23 -17.33
CA ILE A 4 -1.98 4.68 -16.39
C ILE A 4 -2.78 3.43 -16.01
N GLU A 5 -2.74 3.06 -14.73
CA GLU A 5 -3.45 1.90 -14.24
C GLU A 5 -4.80 2.30 -13.66
N ILE A 6 -5.88 1.77 -14.23
CA ILE A 6 -7.23 1.90 -13.67
C ILE A 6 -7.56 0.65 -12.86
N LEU A 7 -7.80 0.85 -11.56
CA LEU A 7 -8.23 -0.22 -10.66
C LEU A 7 -9.75 -0.47 -10.83
N SER A 8 -10.09 -1.64 -11.34
CA SER A 8 -11.47 -2.15 -11.41
C SER A 8 -11.71 -3.12 -10.26
N LEU A 9 -12.31 -2.64 -9.16
CA LEU A 9 -12.52 -3.42 -7.96
C LEU A 9 -13.86 -4.16 -8.01
N VAL A 10 -13.80 -5.50 -8.07
CA VAL A 10 -14.99 -6.37 -8.16
C VAL A 10 -15.66 -6.68 -6.81
N GLY A 11 -15.10 -6.21 -5.69
CA GLY A 11 -15.61 -6.54 -4.36
C GLY A 11 -15.13 -7.90 -3.84
N GLY A 12 -16.02 -8.67 -3.23
CA GLY A 12 -15.74 -9.97 -2.63
C GLY A 12 -15.61 -9.94 -1.11
N ASN A 13 -15.99 -11.03 -0.43
CA ASN A 13 -15.90 -11.18 1.02
C ASN A 13 -14.63 -11.96 1.39
N PRO A 14 -13.62 -11.32 2.03
CA PRO A 14 -12.43 -12.03 2.48
C PRO A 14 -12.78 -13.26 3.31
N GLY A 15 -12.04 -14.34 3.10
CA GLY A 15 -12.29 -15.62 3.76
C GLY A 15 -13.36 -16.46 3.09
N ILE A 16 -14.54 -15.91 2.81
CA ILE A 16 -15.63 -16.63 2.12
C ILE A 16 -15.24 -16.84 0.66
N ASP A 17 -15.01 -15.74 -0.04
CA ASP A 17 -14.68 -15.76 -1.47
C ASP A 17 -13.17 -15.99 -1.75
N CYS A 18 -12.40 -16.43 -0.72
CA CYS A 18 -11.00 -16.84 -0.86
C CYS A 18 -10.80 -18.36 -0.63
N GLY A 19 -11.87 -19.13 -0.45
CA GLY A 19 -11.73 -20.54 -0.06
C GLY A 19 -11.21 -20.75 1.37
N GLY A 20 -11.48 -19.80 2.29
CA GLY A 20 -11.05 -19.77 3.68
C GLY A 20 -10.03 -18.65 4.00
N PHE A 21 -9.98 -18.22 5.25
CA PHE A 21 -8.99 -17.25 5.71
C PHE A 21 -7.59 -17.86 5.76
N CYS A 22 -6.61 -17.08 5.34
CA CYS A 22 -5.22 -17.31 5.73
C CYS A 22 -5.06 -17.01 7.23
N GLU A 23 -4.12 -17.68 7.92
CA GLU A 23 -3.88 -17.42 9.35
C GLU A 23 -3.43 -15.99 9.63
N PHE A 24 -2.75 -15.37 8.69
CA PHE A 24 -2.25 -13.99 8.73
C PHE A 24 -3.20 -12.97 8.10
N CYS A 25 -4.42 -13.35 7.75
CA CYS A 25 -5.35 -12.46 7.05
C CYS A 25 -5.83 -11.32 7.96
N TYR A 26 -5.58 -10.08 7.57
CA TYR A 26 -5.98 -8.88 8.31
C TYR A 26 -7.50 -8.71 8.43
N PHE A 27 -8.27 -9.34 7.55
CA PHE A 27 -9.73 -9.33 7.60
C PHE A 27 -10.33 -10.34 8.59
N LYS A 28 -9.53 -11.29 9.09
CA LYS A 28 -10.01 -12.39 9.95
C LYS A 28 -10.59 -11.91 11.28
N ARG A 29 -10.10 -10.78 11.81
CA ARG A 29 -10.46 -10.26 13.12
C ARG A 29 -10.92 -8.80 13.10
N VAL A 30 -11.40 -8.31 11.96
CA VAL A 30 -11.89 -6.93 11.83
C VAL A 30 -13.16 -6.74 12.67
N ASP A 31 -13.16 -5.73 13.52
CA ASP A 31 -14.36 -5.29 14.22
C ASP A 31 -15.02 -4.14 13.45
N TYR A 32 -15.99 -4.47 12.63
CA TYR A 32 -16.73 -3.49 11.81
C TYR A 32 -17.56 -2.51 12.65
N LYS A 33 -17.88 -2.82 13.93
CA LYS A 33 -18.62 -1.93 14.84
C LYS A 33 -17.81 -0.68 15.22
N ILE A 34 -16.50 -0.71 15.07
CA ILE A 34 -15.65 0.47 15.29
C ILE A 34 -16.04 1.63 14.37
N LEU A 35 -16.62 1.35 13.21
CA LEU A 35 -17.06 2.39 12.28
C LEU A 35 -18.28 3.16 12.76
N ASP A 36 -19.18 2.51 13.46
CA ASP A 36 -20.44 3.13 13.95
C ASP A 36 -20.18 4.24 14.97
N ASN A 37 -19.05 4.16 15.69
CA ASN A 37 -18.62 5.15 16.68
C ASN A 37 -17.38 5.94 16.24
N SER A 38 -17.09 6.01 14.93
CA SER A 38 -15.73 6.26 14.51
C SER A 38 -15.27 7.69 14.66
N SER A 39 -14.17 7.79 15.37
CA SER A 39 -13.18 8.84 15.27
C SER A 39 -12.38 8.79 13.93
N ILE A 40 -12.69 7.85 13.05
CA ILE A 40 -12.04 7.69 11.73
C ILE A 40 -12.72 8.62 10.72
N GLY A 41 -11.92 9.33 9.97
CA GLY A 41 -12.34 10.21 8.91
C GLY A 41 -11.14 10.71 8.14
N CYS A 42 -11.32 11.63 7.22
CA CYS A 42 -10.22 12.28 6.51
C CYS A 42 -10.55 13.75 6.25
N ARG A 43 -9.64 14.48 5.63
CA ARG A 43 -9.84 15.89 5.29
C ARG A 43 -11.05 16.16 4.38
N TYR A 44 -11.54 15.18 3.67
CA TYR A 44 -12.68 15.29 2.76
C TYR A 44 -14.03 14.98 3.44
N CYS A 45 -14.03 14.56 4.72
CA CYS A 45 -15.27 14.29 5.42
C CYS A 45 -16.06 15.57 5.65
N PRO A 46 -17.35 15.63 5.27
CA PRO A 46 -18.27 16.65 5.71
C PRO A 46 -18.45 16.61 7.24
N PRO A 47 -19.04 17.66 7.86
CA PRO A 47 -19.30 17.71 9.30
C PRO A 47 -20.08 16.50 9.81
N ILE A 48 -21.00 15.98 9.01
CA ILE A 48 -21.71 14.72 9.25
C ILE A 48 -20.87 13.62 8.61
N GLN A 49 -20.51 12.63 9.43
CA GLN A 49 -19.73 11.49 8.95
C GLN A 49 -20.50 10.75 7.87
N MET A 50 -19.88 10.65 6.71
CA MET A 50 -20.33 9.78 5.64
C MET A 50 -19.30 8.68 5.47
N GLU A 51 -19.76 7.45 5.55
CA GLU A 51 -19.00 6.29 5.09
C GLU A 51 -18.83 6.44 3.58
N CYS A 52 -17.60 6.56 3.10
CA CYS A 52 -17.31 6.71 1.69
C CYS A 52 -16.21 5.76 1.24
N ASP A 53 -16.16 5.50 -0.06
CA ASP A 53 -15.22 4.57 -0.67
C ASP A 53 -13.75 4.93 -0.40
N TYR A 54 -13.43 6.22 -0.23
CA TYR A 54 -12.08 6.65 0.13
C TYR A 54 -11.64 6.09 1.49
N CYS A 55 -12.48 6.20 2.53
CA CYS A 55 -12.18 5.60 3.83
C CYS A 55 -12.14 4.08 3.74
N TYR A 56 -13.10 3.47 3.05
CA TYR A 56 -13.17 2.02 2.90
C TYR A 56 -11.94 1.45 2.20
N SER A 57 -11.48 2.07 1.13
CA SER A 57 -10.26 1.65 0.43
C SER A 57 -9.01 1.78 1.31
N LYS A 58 -8.88 2.88 2.06
CA LYS A 58 -7.75 3.11 2.98
C LYS A 58 -7.69 2.11 4.13
N ILE A 59 -8.82 1.84 4.76
CA ILE A 59 -8.91 0.93 5.92
C ILE A 59 -9.31 -0.50 5.52
N LYS A 60 -9.41 -0.77 4.22
CA LYS A 60 -9.71 -2.09 3.63
C LYS A 60 -10.98 -2.72 4.23
N ILE A 61 -12.04 -1.94 4.33
CA ILE A 61 -13.34 -2.46 4.75
C ILE A 61 -14.10 -2.96 3.54
N VAL A 62 -14.70 -4.11 3.70
CA VAL A 62 -15.57 -4.73 2.70
C VAL A 62 -17.01 -4.59 3.15
N LYS A 63 -17.81 -3.90 2.34
CA LYS A 63 -19.25 -3.68 2.62
C LYS A 63 -20.15 -4.75 2.03
N SER A 64 -19.75 -5.37 0.95
CA SER A 64 -20.59 -6.27 0.16
C SER A 64 -19.76 -7.38 -0.49
N GLY A 65 -20.44 -8.44 -0.91
CA GLY A 65 -19.85 -9.48 -1.77
C GLY A 65 -19.40 -8.97 -3.12
N PHE A 66 -19.30 -9.85 -4.09
CA PHE A 66 -18.95 -9.48 -5.45
C PHE A 66 -20.01 -8.57 -6.11
N LYS A 67 -19.53 -7.53 -6.80
CA LYS A 67 -20.35 -6.62 -7.59
C LYS A 67 -20.77 -7.28 -8.90
N PRO A 68 -21.94 -6.97 -9.46
CA PRO A 68 -22.26 -7.37 -10.83
C PRO A 68 -21.36 -6.63 -11.83
N PRO A 69 -21.09 -7.22 -13.03
CA PRO A 69 -20.25 -6.61 -14.06
C PRO A 69 -20.68 -5.18 -14.43
N SER A 70 -21.98 -4.95 -14.53
CA SER A 70 -22.53 -3.63 -14.88
C SER A 70 -22.12 -2.52 -13.90
N GLU A 71 -22.00 -2.82 -12.61
CA GLU A 71 -21.52 -1.87 -11.59
C GLU A 71 -20.03 -1.62 -11.74
N VAL A 72 -19.22 -2.67 -11.89
CA VAL A 72 -17.77 -2.58 -12.10
C VAL A 72 -17.45 -1.76 -13.35
N LEU A 73 -18.13 -2.03 -14.46
CA LEU A 73 -17.93 -1.32 -15.72
C LEU A 73 -18.36 0.15 -15.63
N LYS A 74 -19.44 0.44 -14.91
CA LYS A 74 -19.86 1.83 -14.67
C LYS A 74 -18.81 2.61 -13.88
N GLU A 75 -18.22 2.01 -12.85
CA GLU A 75 -17.14 2.63 -12.08
C GLU A 75 -15.88 2.84 -12.95
N PHE A 76 -15.51 1.84 -13.75
CA PHE A 76 -14.42 1.94 -14.72
C PHE A 76 -14.64 3.08 -15.72
N GLN A 77 -15.81 3.16 -16.34
CA GLN A 77 -16.14 4.22 -17.30
C GLN A 77 -16.11 5.61 -16.66
N LYS A 78 -16.56 5.72 -15.40
CA LYS A 78 -16.50 6.99 -14.66
C LYS A 78 -15.06 7.42 -14.42
N GLU A 79 -14.19 6.48 -14.02
CA GLU A 79 -12.77 6.78 -13.81
C GLU A 79 -12.09 7.17 -15.11
N LEU A 80 -12.36 6.43 -16.18
CA LEU A 80 -11.85 6.73 -17.52
C LEU A 80 -12.24 8.15 -17.97
N PHE A 81 -13.52 8.52 -17.81
CA PHE A 81 -14.01 9.86 -18.13
C PHE A 81 -13.32 10.94 -17.29
N MET A 82 -13.08 10.69 -16.00
CA MET A 82 -12.38 11.64 -15.14
C MET A 82 -10.91 11.84 -15.57
N GLN A 83 -10.22 10.77 -15.95
CA GLN A 83 -8.84 10.85 -16.45
C GLN A 83 -8.77 11.61 -17.78
N GLU A 84 -9.74 11.40 -18.67
CA GLU A 84 -9.87 12.12 -19.94
C GLU A 84 -10.11 13.61 -19.69
N LEU A 85 -11.07 13.96 -18.82
CA LEU A 85 -11.42 15.34 -18.48
C LEU A 85 -10.23 16.11 -17.89
N LEU A 86 -9.37 15.44 -17.13
CA LEU A 86 -8.17 16.01 -16.52
C LEU A 86 -6.98 16.08 -17.49
N GLY A 87 -7.13 15.58 -18.71
CA GLY A 87 -6.08 15.58 -19.73
C GLY A 87 -4.94 14.60 -19.46
N PHE A 88 -5.13 13.63 -18.58
CA PHE A 88 -4.12 12.61 -18.25
C PHE A 88 -4.22 11.37 -19.12
N LEU A 89 -5.31 11.22 -19.90
CA LEU A 89 -5.58 9.99 -20.64
C LEU A 89 -4.82 9.93 -21.96
N ASN A 90 -3.92 8.94 -22.06
CA ASN A 90 -3.47 8.40 -23.33
C ASN A 90 -3.86 6.92 -23.36
N PHE A 91 -4.85 6.55 -24.18
CA PHE A 91 -5.35 5.17 -24.26
C PHE A 91 -4.27 4.13 -24.56
N LYS A 92 -3.17 4.52 -25.23
CA LYS A 92 -2.05 3.61 -25.55
C LYS A 92 -1.24 3.22 -24.33
N ASP A 93 -1.34 4.00 -23.27
CA ASP A 93 -0.59 3.80 -22.02
C ASP A 93 -1.54 3.34 -20.88
N LEU A 94 -2.77 2.92 -21.21
CA LEU A 94 -3.75 2.48 -20.25
C LEU A 94 -3.64 0.97 -20.00
N LYS A 95 -3.67 0.57 -18.73
CA LYS A 95 -3.72 -0.82 -18.26
C LYS A 95 -4.85 -0.96 -17.23
N VAL A 96 -5.59 -2.04 -17.29
CA VAL A 96 -6.65 -2.32 -16.31
C VAL A 96 -6.16 -3.32 -15.28
N ASN A 97 -6.25 -2.96 -14.02
CA ASN A 97 -6.01 -3.87 -12.91
C ASN A 97 -7.36 -4.32 -12.32
N VAL A 98 -7.72 -5.57 -12.55
CA VAL A 98 -8.95 -6.17 -12.02
C VAL A 98 -8.66 -6.76 -10.66
N GLY A 99 -9.04 -6.06 -9.59
CA GLY A 99 -8.76 -6.42 -8.20
C GLY A 99 -10.00 -6.90 -7.43
N SER A 100 -9.75 -7.64 -6.36
CA SER A 100 -10.77 -8.10 -5.41
C SER A 100 -10.33 -7.87 -3.97
N TRP A 101 -11.28 -7.75 -3.03
CA TRP A 101 -10.99 -7.86 -1.60
C TRP A 101 -10.78 -9.30 -1.14
N ALA A 102 -11.22 -10.25 -1.97
CA ALA A 102 -11.03 -11.69 -1.80
C ALA A 102 -10.04 -12.23 -2.84
N ASP A 103 -10.22 -13.46 -3.29
CA ASP A 103 -9.44 -14.03 -4.40
C ASP A 103 -10.12 -13.71 -5.72
N ILE A 104 -9.42 -13.03 -6.63
CA ILE A 104 -10.01 -12.59 -7.90
C ILE A 104 -10.49 -13.76 -8.78
N LEU A 105 -9.86 -14.93 -8.69
CA LEU A 105 -10.27 -16.10 -9.47
C LEU A 105 -11.61 -16.70 -9.03
N ASN A 106 -12.14 -16.28 -7.89
CA ASN A 106 -13.48 -16.65 -7.44
C ASN A 106 -14.57 -15.68 -7.91
N TYR A 107 -14.22 -14.63 -8.67
CA TYR A 107 -15.21 -13.72 -9.22
C TYR A 107 -16.03 -14.44 -10.30
N PRO A 108 -17.39 -14.60 -10.12
CA PRO A 108 -18.19 -15.47 -10.98
C PRO A 108 -18.35 -14.94 -12.42
N TYR A 109 -18.09 -13.66 -12.64
CA TYR A 109 -18.23 -13.01 -13.94
C TYR A 109 -16.87 -12.60 -14.53
N LEU A 110 -15.79 -13.29 -14.14
CA LEU A 110 -14.42 -12.92 -14.53
C LEU A 110 -14.26 -12.91 -16.06
N ASN A 111 -14.77 -13.92 -16.73
CA ASN A 111 -14.67 -14.03 -18.20
C ASN A 111 -15.38 -12.88 -18.92
N GLU A 112 -16.60 -12.51 -18.48
CA GLU A 112 -17.37 -11.39 -19.05
C GLU A 112 -16.59 -10.08 -18.92
N LEU A 113 -16.01 -9.84 -17.74
CA LEU A 113 -15.27 -8.62 -17.47
C LEU A 113 -13.96 -8.53 -18.28
N ILE A 114 -13.21 -9.63 -18.36
CA ILE A 114 -11.97 -9.67 -19.15
C ILE A 114 -12.30 -9.49 -20.64
N SER A 115 -13.33 -10.18 -21.17
CA SER A 115 -13.75 -10.03 -22.57
C SER A 115 -14.05 -8.59 -22.93
N TYR A 116 -14.77 -7.87 -22.06
CA TYR A 116 -15.04 -6.44 -22.26
C TYR A 116 -13.77 -5.60 -22.39
N PHE A 117 -12.77 -5.80 -21.49
CA PHE A 117 -11.53 -5.05 -21.57
C PHE A 117 -10.68 -5.41 -22.78
N LYS A 118 -10.70 -6.68 -23.20
CA LYS A 118 -10.01 -7.14 -24.42
C LYS A 118 -10.66 -6.63 -25.70
N GLU A 119 -11.98 -6.45 -25.74
CA GLU A 119 -12.67 -5.75 -26.83
C GLU A 119 -12.26 -4.27 -26.96
N LEU A 120 -11.83 -3.66 -25.85
CA LEU A 120 -11.25 -2.32 -25.84
C LEU A 120 -9.73 -2.30 -26.11
N GLU A 121 -9.15 -3.45 -26.44
CA GLU A 121 -7.70 -3.64 -26.65
C GLU A 121 -6.83 -3.23 -25.45
N LEU A 122 -7.38 -3.29 -24.21
CA LEU A 122 -6.69 -2.91 -23.00
C LEU A 122 -5.91 -4.11 -22.43
N PRO A 123 -4.64 -3.90 -22.01
CA PRO A 123 -3.92 -4.88 -21.21
C PRO A 123 -4.60 -5.09 -19.84
N VAL A 124 -4.75 -6.36 -19.46
CA VAL A 124 -5.44 -6.76 -18.23
C VAL A 124 -4.47 -7.42 -17.26
N ASN A 125 -4.32 -6.80 -16.08
CA ASN A 125 -3.70 -7.42 -14.92
C ASN A 125 -4.79 -7.95 -13.99
N LEU A 126 -4.72 -9.21 -13.61
CA LEU A 126 -5.51 -9.74 -12.51
C LEU A 126 -4.82 -9.43 -11.19
N GLY A 127 -5.51 -8.67 -10.36
CA GLY A 127 -5.11 -8.39 -8.98
C GLY A 127 -4.85 -9.70 -8.21
N TYR A 128 -4.65 -9.62 -6.90
CA TYR A 128 -4.14 -10.78 -6.19
C TYR A 128 -5.04 -12.01 -6.27
N THR A 129 -4.46 -13.12 -6.74
CA THR A 129 -4.94 -14.47 -6.46
C THR A 129 -3.99 -15.20 -5.53
N SER A 130 -4.52 -16.04 -4.68
CA SER A 130 -3.74 -16.95 -3.85
C SER A 130 -3.55 -18.33 -4.51
N GLY A 131 -4.21 -18.60 -5.62
CA GLY A 131 -4.26 -19.89 -6.27
C GLY A 131 -5.13 -20.94 -5.58
N LYS A 132 -5.69 -20.66 -4.40
CA LYS A 132 -6.45 -21.64 -3.57
C LYS A 132 -7.71 -22.19 -4.24
N SER A 133 -8.23 -21.51 -5.24
CA SER A 133 -9.37 -21.95 -6.06
C SER A 133 -8.94 -22.81 -7.25
N ILE A 134 -7.65 -22.98 -7.48
CA ILE A 134 -7.13 -23.79 -8.58
C ILE A 134 -6.97 -25.23 -8.12
N HIS A 135 -7.88 -26.07 -8.55
CA HIS A 135 -7.91 -27.50 -8.18
C HIS A 135 -7.36 -28.41 -9.28
N ASN A 136 -7.11 -27.87 -10.46
CA ASN A 136 -6.50 -28.54 -11.59
C ASN A 136 -5.93 -27.52 -12.58
N GLU A 137 -5.05 -27.96 -13.45
CA GLU A 137 -4.32 -27.15 -14.41
C GLU A 137 -5.23 -26.42 -15.42
N LYS A 138 -6.37 -27.02 -15.80
CA LYS A 138 -7.33 -26.42 -16.74
C LYS A 138 -7.87 -25.07 -16.30
N ILE A 139 -7.94 -24.81 -14.99
CA ILE A 139 -8.38 -23.51 -14.49
C ILE A 139 -7.36 -22.43 -14.87
N ALA A 140 -6.06 -22.70 -14.69
CA ALA A 140 -5.01 -21.78 -15.10
C ALA A 140 -4.96 -21.60 -16.62
N GLU A 141 -5.07 -22.70 -17.39
CA GLU A 141 -5.17 -22.65 -18.86
C GLU A 141 -6.35 -21.78 -19.33
N ASN A 142 -7.52 -21.89 -18.69
CA ASN A 142 -8.67 -21.08 -19.00
C ASN A 142 -8.40 -19.59 -18.74
N ILE A 143 -7.78 -19.23 -17.61
CA ILE A 143 -7.42 -17.84 -17.30
C ILE A 143 -6.49 -17.26 -18.38
N ILE A 144 -5.48 -18.02 -18.78
CA ILE A 144 -4.56 -17.64 -19.87
C ILE A 144 -5.33 -17.46 -21.18
N SER A 145 -6.22 -18.39 -21.51
CA SER A 145 -7.02 -18.35 -22.75
C SER A 145 -7.98 -17.18 -22.84
N MET A 146 -8.36 -16.55 -21.72
CA MET A 146 -9.14 -15.30 -21.68
C MET A 146 -8.33 -14.11 -22.19
N GLY A 147 -7.01 -14.24 -22.38
CA GLY A 147 -6.14 -13.15 -22.84
C GLY A 147 -5.67 -12.22 -21.73
N VAL A 148 -5.57 -12.71 -20.50
CA VAL A 148 -4.96 -11.97 -19.40
C VAL A 148 -3.48 -11.75 -19.71
N ASP A 149 -2.99 -10.54 -19.50
CA ASP A 149 -1.61 -10.15 -19.80
C ASP A 149 -0.68 -10.33 -18.58
N GLU A 150 -1.24 -10.17 -17.38
CA GLU A 150 -0.45 -10.24 -16.14
C GLU A 150 -1.29 -10.76 -14.97
N VAL A 151 -0.64 -11.48 -14.05
CA VAL A 151 -1.25 -11.97 -12.80
C VAL A 151 -0.40 -11.57 -11.60
N SER A 152 -1.05 -11.05 -10.55
CA SER A 152 -0.43 -10.85 -9.22
C SER A 152 -0.77 -12.03 -8.31
N PHE A 153 0.23 -12.82 -7.92
CA PHE A 153 0.06 -14.08 -7.21
C PHE A 153 0.62 -14.05 -5.78
N SER A 154 -0.21 -14.37 -4.79
CA SER A 154 0.20 -14.53 -3.39
C SER A 154 0.83 -15.91 -3.19
N VAL A 155 2.15 -16.00 -3.35
CA VAL A 155 2.86 -17.27 -3.27
C VAL A 155 3.01 -17.78 -1.84
N PHE A 156 3.25 -16.90 -0.89
CA PHE A 156 3.59 -17.13 0.52
C PHE A 156 4.89 -17.95 0.69
N SER A 157 4.95 -19.19 0.25
CA SER A 157 6.11 -20.08 0.26
C SER A 157 6.01 -21.09 -0.88
N MET A 158 7.14 -21.57 -1.37
CA MET A 158 7.23 -22.73 -2.28
C MET A 158 7.10 -24.07 -1.55
N ASP A 159 7.01 -24.08 -0.22
CA ASP A 159 6.70 -25.27 0.57
C ASP A 159 5.18 -25.50 0.62
N PRO A 160 4.65 -26.59 0.00
CA PRO A 160 3.22 -26.90 0.02
C PRO A 160 2.65 -27.04 1.44
N ASN A 161 3.43 -27.54 2.40
CA ASN A 161 2.99 -27.69 3.78
C ASN A 161 2.79 -26.36 4.47
N LYS A 162 3.66 -25.37 4.19
CA LYS A 162 3.49 -24.00 4.69
C LYS A 162 2.26 -23.35 4.09
N ARG A 163 2.02 -23.48 2.77
CA ARG A 163 0.82 -22.99 2.12
C ARG A 163 -0.44 -23.63 2.72
N LYS A 164 -0.46 -24.97 2.84
CA LYS A 164 -1.59 -25.69 3.44
C LYS A 164 -1.92 -25.19 4.83
N ARG A 165 -0.92 -25.03 5.68
CA ARG A 165 -1.10 -24.63 7.09
C ARG A 165 -1.48 -23.16 7.23
N TRP A 166 -0.75 -22.25 6.54
CA TRP A 166 -0.85 -20.80 6.80
C TRP A 166 -1.80 -20.07 5.87
N MET A 167 -1.96 -20.53 4.64
CA MET A 167 -2.94 -19.98 3.71
C MET A 167 -4.28 -20.71 3.71
N ASN A 168 -4.38 -21.84 4.41
CA ASN A 168 -5.53 -22.75 4.30
C ASN A 168 -5.75 -23.21 2.84
N ASP A 169 -4.63 -23.43 2.13
CA ASP A 169 -4.63 -23.93 0.75
C ASP A 169 -4.88 -25.45 0.77
N LYS A 170 -5.96 -25.90 0.15
CA LYS A 170 -6.34 -27.32 0.15
C LYS A 170 -5.61 -28.15 -0.90
N THR A 171 -5.13 -27.48 -1.95
CA THR A 171 -4.46 -28.05 -3.11
C THR A 171 -3.17 -27.30 -3.44
N PRO A 172 -2.22 -27.20 -2.47
CA PRO A 172 -1.06 -26.32 -2.60
C PRO A 172 -0.14 -26.70 -3.76
N GLU A 173 -0.04 -27.98 -4.10
CA GLU A 173 0.73 -28.47 -5.24
C GLU A 173 0.13 -27.97 -6.56
N GLU A 174 -1.20 -28.02 -6.69
CA GLU A 174 -1.89 -27.53 -7.90
C GLU A 174 -1.81 -26.00 -8.01
N SER A 175 -1.92 -25.30 -6.88
CA SER A 175 -1.71 -23.86 -6.84
C SER A 175 -0.31 -23.45 -7.32
N LEU A 176 0.73 -24.18 -6.92
CA LEU A 176 2.12 -23.92 -7.33
C LEU A 176 2.39 -24.34 -8.79
N LYS A 177 1.79 -25.42 -9.27
CA LYS A 177 1.85 -25.79 -10.70
C LYS A 177 1.20 -24.71 -11.57
N ALA A 178 0.04 -24.19 -11.15
CA ALA A 178 -0.61 -23.10 -11.85
C ALA A 178 0.24 -21.82 -11.87
N LEU A 179 0.90 -21.48 -10.76
CA LEU A 179 1.84 -20.36 -10.73
C LEU A 179 2.96 -20.57 -11.77
N LYS A 180 3.54 -21.76 -11.84
CA LYS A 180 4.56 -22.07 -12.83
C LYS A 180 4.04 -21.89 -14.27
N LEU A 181 2.85 -22.41 -14.56
CA LEU A 181 2.22 -22.27 -15.88
C LEU A 181 1.96 -20.79 -16.23
N PHE A 182 1.53 -19.96 -15.29
CA PHE A 182 1.41 -18.52 -15.49
C PHE A 182 2.77 -17.91 -15.84
N CYS A 183 3.83 -18.22 -15.09
CA CYS A 183 5.19 -17.70 -15.36
C CYS A 183 5.72 -18.09 -16.75
N GLU A 184 5.35 -19.27 -17.26
CA GLU A 184 5.76 -19.75 -18.58
C GLU A 184 5.01 -19.08 -19.74
N THR A 185 3.87 -18.39 -19.44
CA THR A 185 2.93 -17.95 -20.49
C THR A 185 2.64 -16.46 -20.46
N ILE A 186 2.52 -15.85 -19.30
CA ILE A 186 2.17 -14.46 -19.09
C ILE A 186 3.08 -13.82 -18.06
N ASP A 187 2.95 -12.50 -17.87
CA ASP A 187 3.69 -11.80 -16.86
C ASP A 187 3.17 -12.11 -15.45
N VAL A 188 4.08 -12.34 -14.51
CA VAL A 188 3.71 -12.65 -13.13
C VAL A 188 4.43 -11.76 -12.13
N ASN A 189 3.64 -11.15 -11.24
CA ASN A 189 4.13 -10.52 -10.03
C ASN A 189 3.77 -11.39 -8.84
N CYS A 190 4.74 -11.69 -8.00
CA CYS A 190 4.52 -12.50 -6.80
C CYS A 190 4.52 -11.64 -5.52
N ALA A 191 3.80 -12.10 -4.50
CA ALA A 191 3.82 -11.48 -3.19
C ALA A 191 3.86 -12.52 -2.07
N THR A 192 4.50 -12.17 -0.95
CA THR A 192 4.47 -12.96 0.28
C THR A 192 4.33 -12.06 1.51
N VAL A 193 3.75 -12.61 2.59
CA VAL A 193 3.77 -11.99 3.92
C VAL A 193 4.89 -12.62 4.73
N VAL A 194 5.87 -11.81 5.13
CA VAL A 194 7.05 -12.23 5.89
C VAL A 194 6.70 -12.27 7.39
N ILE A 195 6.50 -13.47 7.91
CA ILE A 195 6.13 -13.73 9.30
C ILE A 195 7.35 -14.32 10.02
N PRO A 196 7.88 -13.69 11.09
CA PRO A 196 8.99 -14.26 11.87
C PRO A 196 8.72 -15.70 12.31
N ASP A 197 9.74 -16.55 12.29
CA ASP A 197 9.70 -17.99 12.64
C ASP A 197 8.74 -18.84 11.79
N VAL A 198 8.19 -18.29 10.70
CA VAL A 198 7.33 -19.01 9.76
C VAL A 198 7.94 -18.95 8.36
N ILE A 199 8.16 -17.74 7.88
CA ILE A 199 8.85 -17.44 6.63
C ILE A 199 10.20 -16.85 7.02
N ASP A 200 11.20 -17.72 7.15
CA ASP A 200 12.57 -17.31 7.48
C ASP A 200 13.35 -16.87 6.23
N ARG A 201 14.55 -16.37 6.46
CA ARG A 201 15.45 -15.94 5.38
C ARG A 201 15.70 -17.05 4.36
N ALA A 202 15.96 -18.28 4.82
CA ALA A 202 16.25 -19.41 3.93
C ALA A 202 15.06 -19.77 3.06
N ASP A 203 13.84 -19.68 3.60
CA ASP A 203 12.60 -19.93 2.85
C ASP A 203 12.38 -18.86 1.76
N ILE A 204 12.62 -17.57 2.09
CA ILE A 204 12.54 -16.48 1.13
C ILE A 204 13.55 -16.68 -0.02
N PHE A 205 14.81 -16.96 0.30
CA PHE A 205 15.86 -17.15 -0.71
C PHE A 205 15.57 -18.34 -1.61
N ARG A 206 15.13 -19.48 -1.04
CA ARG A 206 14.69 -20.64 -1.82
C ARG A 206 13.49 -20.31 -2.71
N THR A 207 12.51 -19.60 -2.18
CA THR A 207 11.34 -19.14 -2.96
C THR A 207 11.78 -18.24 -4.11
N CYS A 208 12.66 -17.25 -3.87
CA CYS A 208 13.20 -16.38 -4.89
C CYS A 208 13.99 -17.10 -5.96
N SER A 209 14.82 -18.10 -5.60
CA SER A 209 15.57 -18.89 -6.57
C SER A 209 14.66 -19.64 -7.55
N ILE A 210 13.60 -20.27 -7.04
CA ILE A 210 12.63 -20.96 -7.89
C ILE A 210 11.86 -19.96 -8.77
N LEU A 211 11.48 -18.81 -8.23
CA LEU A 211 10.75 -17.78 -8.97
C LEU A 211 11.62 -17.11 -10.04
N GLU A 212 12.93 -16.95 -9.79
CA GLU A 212 13.90 -16.47 -10.78
C GLU A 212 14.00 -17.42 -11.96
N ASP A 213 14.13 -18.72 -11.69
CA ASP A 213 14.14 -19.76 -12.73
C ASP A 213 12.84 -19.78 -13.57
N TRP A 214 11.72 -19.37 -12.98
CA TRP A 214 10.44 -19.28 -13.68
C TRP A 214 10.22 -17.95 -14.39
N GLY A 215 11.11 -16.97 -14.19
CA GLY A 215 11.10 -15.71 -14.92
C GLY A 215 10.05 -14.69 -14.46
N ILE A 216 9.75 -14.63 -13.15
CA ILE A 216 8.84 -13.60 -12.63
C ILE A 216 9.38 -12.19 -12.84
N LYS A 217 8.48 -11.21 -12.93
CA LYS A 217 8.86 -9.80 -13.06
C LYS A 217 9.20 -9.13 -11.73
N MET A 218 8.42 -9.43 -10.70
CA MET A 218 8.53 -8.75 -9.41
C MET A 218 8.14 -9.65 -8.24
N PHE A 219 8.80 -9.44 -7.09
CA PHE A 219 8.41 -10.06 -5.83
C PHE A 219 8.22 -9.02 -4.74
N ILE A 220 7.03 -8.98 -4.17
CA ILE A 220 6.66 -8.09 -3.08
C ILE A 220 6.78 -8.81 -1.75
N LEU A 221 7.70 -8.36 -0.91
CA LEU A 221 7.82 -8.79 0.47
C LEU A 221 6.95 -7.88 1.34
N SER A 222 5.88 -8.41 1.94
CA SER A 222 5.03 -7.65 2.85
C SER A 222 5.38 -8.00 4.29
N ARG A 223 5.83 -7.03 5.07
CA ARG A 223 6.08 -7.25 6.49
C ARG A 223 4.78 -7.57 7.21
N PHE A 224 4.76 -8.67 7.95
CA PHE A 224 3.63 -8.99 8.80
C PHE A 224 3.40 -7.91 9.85
N ALA A 225 2.19 -7.36 9.89
CA ALA A 225 1.76 -6.41 10.92
C ALA A 225 0.81 -7.12 11.90
N ASN A 226 1.07 -6.99 13.20
CA ASN A 226 0.30 -7.70 14.23
C ASN A 226 -0.20 -6.77 15.35
N PHE A 227 0.13 -5.47 15.27
CA PHE A 227 -0.20 -4.50 16.31
C PHE A 227 -0.85 -3.25 15.71
N LYS A 228 -1.61 -2.52 16.53
CA LYS A 228 -2.34 -1.31 16.14
C LYS A 228 -1.44 -0.22 15.58
N ASN A 229 -0.27 -0.02 16.16
CA ASN A 229 0.71 0.96 15.67
C ASN A 229 1.33 0.60 14.31
N GLN A 230 1.16 -0.63 13.85
CA GLN A 230 1.62 -1.13 12.56
C GLN A 230 0.56 -1.02 11.45
N GLY A 231 -0.63 -0.51 11.75
CA GLY A 231 -1.68 -0.27 10.78
C GLY A 231 -2.94 -1.11 10.91
N LEU A 232 -3.07 -1.92 11.96
CA LEU A 232 -4.31 -2.67 12.24
C LEU A 232 -5.37 -1.74 12.87
N ILE A 233 -5.84 -0.76 12.12
CA ILE A 233 -6.73 0.30 12.63
C ILE A 233 -8.08 -0.25 13.11
N LEU A 234 -8.61 -1.24 12.40
CA LEU A 234 -9.92 -1.83 12.66
C LEU A 234 -9.86 -3.06 13.55
N ASN A 235 -8.68 -3.45 13.95
CA ASN A 235 -8.46 -4.62 14.77
C ASN A 235 -7.69 -4.24 16.01
N ASN A 236 -8.38 -4.21 17.14
CA ASN A 236 -7.74 -3.94 18.44
C ASN A 236 -7.00 -5.16 18.99
N LYS A 237 -7.13 -6.33 18.35
CA LYS A 237 -6.47 -7.57 18.72
C LYS A 237 -5.38 -7.93 17.72
N PRO A 238 -4.30 -8.59 18.14
CA PRO A 238 -3.34 -9.17 17.22
C PRO A 238 -4.01 -10.09 16.19
N THR A 239 -3.55 -10.07 14.94
CA THR A 239 -4.01 -11.00 13.91
C THR A 239 -3.69 -12.44 14.28
N ILE A 240 -2.49 -12.66 14.84
CA ILE A 240 -2.05 -13.95 15.40
C ILE A 240 -1.57 -13.70 16.82
N ASP A 241 -2.23 -14.34 17.81
CA ASP A 241 -1.91 -14.16 19.21
C ASP A 241 -0.46 -14.63 19.51
N GLY A 242 0.29 -13.83 20.26
CA GLY A 242 1.64 -14.12 20.69
C GLY A 242 2.70 -14.08 19.56
N LYS A 243 2.35 -13.71 18.33
CA LYS A 243 3.30 -13.63 17.22
C LYS A 243 3.99 -12.27 17.16
N ASN A 244 5.32 -12.30 17.15
CA ASN A 244 6.14 -11.11 16.94
C ASN A 244 6.13 -10.67 15.48
N THR A 245 6.62 -9.45 15.24
CA THR A 245 6.82 -8.86 13.91
C THR A 245 8.27 -8.43 13.76
N HIS A 246 8.78 -8.37 12.55
CA HIS A 246 10.06 -7.72 12.30
C HIS A 246 9.99 -6.23 12.65
N SER A 247 11.08 -5.67 13.17
CA SER A 247 11.22 -4.22 13.17
C SER A 247 11.27 -3.71 11.72
N ILE A 248 11.01 -2.42 11.52
CA ILE A 248 11.10 -1.82 10.17
C ILE A 248 12.53 -1.95 9.63
N ASN A 249 13.55 -1.72 10.48
CA ASN A 249 14.95 -1.80 10.07
C ASN A 249 15.35 -3.22 9.67
N ASP A 250 15.05 -4.22 10.50
CA ASP A 250 15.38 -5.62 10.20
C ASP A 250 14.67 -6.09 8.91
N PHE A 251 13.44 -5.63 8.72
CA PHE A 251 12.69 -5.95 7.51
C PHE A 251 13.30 -5.27 6.26
N HIS A 252 13.68 -4.00 6.35
CA HIS A 252 14.31 -3.30 5.23
C HIS A 252 15.69 -3.88 4.88
N GLU A 253 16.48 -4.30 5.87
CA GLU A 253 17.74 -5.01 5.60
C GLU A 253 17.49 -6.36 4.94
N LEU A 254 16.46 -7.12 5.35
CA LEU A 254 16.08 -8.35 4.68
C LEU A 254 15.70 -8.11 3.22
N VAL A 255 14.86 -7.10 2.95
CA VAL A 255 14.47 -6.74 1.57
C VAL A 255 15.68 -6.36 0.72
N LYS A 256 16.62 -5.60 1.29
CA LYS A 256 17.86 -5.19 0.63
C LYS A 256 18.75 -6.39 0.33
N ASP A 257 18.90 -7.32 1.27
CA ASP A 257 19.70 -8.53 1.07
C ASP A 257 19.15 -9.38 -0.07
N VAL A 258 17.81 -9.57 -0.09
CA VAL A 258 17.15 -10.32 -1.17
C VAL A 258 17.29 -9.58 -2.51
N ALA A 259 17.10 -8.27 -2.53
CA ALA A 259 17.23 -7.46 -3.74
C ALA A 259 18.66 -7.40 -4.31
N ASN A 260 19.69 -7.66 -3.50
CA ASN A 260 21.07 -7.72 -3.94
C ASN A 260 21.44 -9.09 -4.55
N GLU A 261 20.71 -10.16 -4.21
CA GLU A 261 21.01 -11.53 -4.63
C GLU A 261 20.32 -11.87 -5.96
N PHE A 262 19.11 -11.37 -6.21
CA PHE A 262 18.28 -11.76 -7.34
C PHE A 262 18.13 -10.65 -8.38
N ASN A 263 17.95 -11.02 -9.67
CA ASN A 263 17.94 -10.08 -10.79
C ASN A 263 16.58 -9.44 -11.04
N PHE A 264 15.48 -10.11 -10.70
CA PHE A 264 14.14 -9.54 -10.83
C PHE A 264 13.88 -8.43 -9.79
N ARG A 265 12.82 -7.66 -9.97
CA ARG A 265 12.50 -6.55 -9.06
C ARG A 265 12.00 -7.08 -7.72
N ILE A 266 12.62 -6.63 -6.62
CA ILE A 266 12.22 -6.96 -5.25
C ILE A 266 11.95 -5.67 -4.50
N ILE A 267 10.77 -5.60 -3.89
CA ILE A 267 10.32 -4.46 -3.07
C ILE A 267 9.74 -4.95 -1.74
N GLY A 268 9.73 -4.08 -0.75
CA GLY A 268 9.16 -4.31 0.57
C GLY A 268 7.98 -3.39 0.90
N LEU A 269 6.99 -3.91 1.60
CA LEU A 269 5.91 -3.13 2.19
C LEU A 269 5.95 -3.25 3.73
N PRO A 270 5.95 -2.16 4.51
CA PRO A 270 5.90 -0.75 4.07
C PRO A 270 7.13 -0.34 3.26
N ALA A 271 6.97 0.73 2.49
CA ALA A 271 7.81 1.16 1.38
C ALA A 271 9.32 0.91 1.55
N SER A 272 9.86 -0.01 0.76
CA SER A 272 11.27 -0.28 0.59
C SER A 272 11.54 -0.73 -0.84
N ASP A 273 12.30 0.05 -1.59
CA ASP A 273 12.85 -0.35 -2.89
C ASP A 273 14.34 -0.04 -2.88
N PRO A 274 15.19 -1.01 -2.53
CA PRO A 274 16.62 -0.79 -2.38
C PRO A 274 17.32 -0.35 -3.69
N LYS A 275 16.85 -0.80 -4.86
CA LYS A 275 17.42 -0.41 -6.16
C LYS A 275 17.16 1.07 -6.47
N ASN A 276 16.05 1.62 -5.97
CA ASN A 276 15.67 3.02 -6.14
C ASN A 276 15.95 3.89 -4.91
N ASP A 277 16.56 3.36 -3.85
CA ASP A 277 16.85 4.09 -2.61
C ASP A 277 15.58 4.57 -1.84
N ILE A 278 14.42 3.97 -2.08
CA ILE A 278 13.16 4.27 -1.38
C ILE A 278 13.16 3.63 0.03
N PRO A 279 12.60 4.30 1.04
CA PRO A 279 11.90 5.59 1.01
C PRO A 279 12.86 6.79 1.15
N PHE A 280 12.36 7.96 0.77
CA PHE A 280 13.04 9.24 0.92
C PHE A 280 14.43 9.28 0.26
N ILE A 281 14.47 9.17 -1.04
CA ILE A 281 15.68 9.17 -1.89
C ILE A 281 16.56 10.37 -1.56
N ILE A 282 15.97 11.58 -1.48
CA ILE A 282 16.70 12.84 -1.24
C ILE A 282 17.33 12.93 0.16
N SER A 283 16.98 12.04 1.09
CA SER A 283 17.64 11.96 2.41
C SER A 283 19.04 11.33 2.37
N ARG A 284 19.41 10.71 1.24
CA ARG A 284 20.71 10.03 1.08
C ARG A 284 21.80 11.03 0.73
N ALA A 285 22.98 10.87 1.30
CA ALA A 285 24.11 11.81 1.11
C ALA A 285 24.46 12.10 -0.37
N LYS A 286 24.34 11.08 -1.24
CA LYS A 286 24.63 11.23 -2.68
C LYS A 286 23.65 12.11 -3.44
N TYR A 287 22.48 12.41 -2.85
CA TYR A 287 21.44 13.27 -3.45
C TYR A 287 21.30 14.62 -2.73
N LYS A 288 22.21 14.95 -1.82
CA LYS A 288 22.16 16.21 -1.04
C LYS A 288 22.02 17.46 -1.91
N LYS A 289 22.63 17.47 -3.11
CA LYS A 289 22.53 18.58 -4.07
C LYS A 289 21.09 18.97 -4.44
N TYR A 290 20.16 18.02 -4.44
CA TYR A 290 18.76 18.29 -4.77
C TYR A 290 18.02 19.04 -3.64
N LEU A 291 18.52 18.98 -2.40
CA LEU A 291 17.93 19.74 -1.28
C LEU A 291 18.17 21.25 -1.44
N GLU A 292 19.21 21.66 -2.18
CA GLU A 292 19.51 23.08 -2.47
C GLU A 292 18.47 23.72 -3.41
N GLU A 293 17.68 22.89 -4.12
CA GLU A 293 16.57 23.35 -4.97
C GLU A 293 15.28 23.69 -4.19
N LEU A 294 15.23 23.33 -2.90
CA LEU A 294 14.06 23.55 -2.07
C LEU A 294 14.02 25.00 -1.57
N PRO A 295 12.83 25.60 -1.42
CA PRO A 295 12.72 26.96 -0.89
C PRO A 295 13.13 27.00 0.58
N PRO A 296 13.56 28.18 1.10
CA PRO A 296 13.92 28.34 2.51
C PRO A 296 12.71 28.22 3.42
N ILE A 297 12.95 27.75 4.64
CA ILE A 297 11.95 27.69 5.71
C ILE A 297 12.00 29.03 6.49
N ASN A 298 10.85 29.71 6.56
CA ASN A 298 10.75 31.08 7.14
C ASN A 298 9.80 31.14 8.34
N SER A 299 9.16 30.03 8.69
CA SER A 299 8.13 30.01 9.75
C SER A 299 8.33 28.85 10.73
N ARG A 300 7.98 29.11 11.98
CA ARG A 300 8.00 28.07 13.02
C ARG A 300 6.80 27.14 12.90
N ALA A 301 7.04 25.84 12.84
CA ALA A 301 6.00 24.83 12.79
C ALA A 301 6.39 23.54 13.55
N THR A 302 5.38 22.77 13.93
CA THR A 302 5.54 21.37 14.31
C THR A 302 5.11 20.50 13.15
N LEU A 303 5.97 19.61 12.67
CA LEU A 303 5.66 18.61 11.66
C LEU A 303 5.36 17.28 12.35
N LEU A 304 4.12 16.83 12.23
CA LEU A 304 3.74 15.49 12.69
C LEU A 304 4.07 14.45 11.62
N THR A 305 4.53 13.30 12.06
CA THR A 305 4.88 12.22 11.15
C THR A 305 4.78 10.85 11.81
N SER A 306 5.06 9.79 11.06
CA SER A 306 5.12 8.40 11.54
C SER A 306 6.54 8.00 11.96
N LYS A 307 6.65 6.87 12.66
CA LYS A 307 7.94 6.28 13.05
C LYS A 307 8.83 5.96 11.84
N LEU A 308 8.26 5.50 10.74
CA LEU A 308 9.01 5.18 9.53
C LEU A 308 9.62 6.44 8.89
N ALA A 309 8.84 7.50 8.77
CA ALA A 309 9.28 8.71 8.06
C ALA A 309 10.19 9.64 8.90
N ALA A 310 10.02 9.64 10.24
CA ALA A 310 10.71 10.57 11.12
C ALA A 310 12.25 10.59 10.97
N PRO A 311 12.98 9.47 10.88
CA PRO A 311 14.43 9.48 10.73
C PRO A 311 14.90 10.14 9.43
N TYR A 312 14.15 9.96 8.34
CA TYR A 312 14.47 10.54 7.04
C TYR A 312 14.16 12.05 7.01
N LEU A 313 13.01 12.42 7.56
CA LEU A 313 12.61 13.83 7.67
C LEU A 313 13.61 14.62 8.51
N LYS A 314 14.08 14.08 9.64
CA LYS A 314 15.12 14.71 10.45
C LYS A 314 16.38 14.98 9.64
N LYS A 315 16.90 14.01 8.88
CA LYS A 315 18.06 14.18 8.00
C LYS A 315 17.87 15.24 6.93
N ILE A 316 16.67 15.32 6.35
CA ILE A 316 16.36 16.33 5.34
C ILE A 316 16.31 17.72 5.98
N PHE A 317 15.58 17.87 7.10
CA PHE A 317 15.42 19.13 7.80
C PHE A 317 16.71 19.63 8.44
N GLU A 318 17.65 18.77 8.86
CA GLU A 318 19.01 19.15 9.27
C GLU A 318 19.77 19.93 8.19
N VAL A 319 19.36 19.79 6.92
CA VAL A 319 20.01 20.48 5.78
C VAL A 319 19.22 21.73 5.37
N ILE A 320 17.89 21.67 5.35
CA ILE A 320 17.04 22.71 4.78
C ILE A 320 16.48 23.71 5.82
N ASP A 321 16.60 23.40 7.11
CA ASP A 321 16.10 24.22 8.24
C ASP A 321 17.25 24.68 9.13
N GLU A 322 18.09 25.56 8.59
CA GLU A 322 19.30 26.08 9.27
C GLU A 322 19.00 26.75 10.62
N ASP A 323 17.85 27.45 10.72
CA ASP A 323 17.43 28.17 11.92
C ASP A 323 16.67 27.29 12.94
N ASN A 324 16.50 26.00 12.70
CA ASN A 324 15.74 25.08 13.56
C ASN A 324 14.30 25.57 13.84
N LEU A 325 13.64 26.07 12.83
CA LEU A 325 12.27 26.59 12.91
C LEU A 325 11.21 25.50 13.01
N VAL A 326 11.52 24.28 12.57
CA VAL A 326 10.58 23.15 12.54
C VAL A 326 11.02 22.06 13.53
N ASN A 327 10.13 21.69 14.45
CA ASN A 327 10.33 20.46 15.21
C ASN A 327 9.49 19.33 14.64
N ILE A 328 10.06 18.13 14.63
CA ILE A 328 9.43 16.92 14.10
C ILE A 328 9.00 16.04 15.25
N ILE A 329 7.70 15.79 15.35
CA ILE A 329 7.09 14.89 16.34
C ILE A 329 6.58 13.65 15.61
N ASN A 330 7.11 12.49 15.96
CA ASN A 330 6.57 11.21 15.49
C ASN A 330 5.51 10.69 16.45
N VAL A 331 4.36 10.32 15.92
CA VAL A 331 3.33 9.61 16.67
C VAL A 331 3.64 8.11 16.73
N ASP A 332 3.04 7.40 17.68
CA ASP A 332 3.21 5.95 17.79
C ASP A 332 2.43 5.19 16.70
N LYS A 333 2.78 5.49 15.45
CA LYS A 333 2.26 4.85 14.24
C LYS A 333 3.40 4.68 13.23
N GLU A 334 3.49 3.52 12.59
CA GLU A 334 4.57 3.29 11.62
C GLU A 334 4.30 3.95 10.26
N ILE A 335 3.04 4.06 9.85
CA ILE A 335 2.62 4.62 8.56
C ILE A 335 1.81 5.88 8.78
N ALA A 336 2.20 7.00 8.17
CA ALA A 336 1.60 8.31 8.40
C ALA A 336 0.13 8.39 7.95
N ASP A 337 -0.22 7.74 6.86
CA ASP A 337 -1.60 7.68 6.34
C ASP A 337 -2.58 6.95 7.26
N LEU A 338 -2.07 6.17 8.21
CA LEU A 338 -2.85 5.38 9.16
C LEU A 338 -2.93 6.03 10.55
N ILE A 339 -2.47 7.28 10.68
CA ILE A 339 -2.62 8.07 11.91
C ILE A 339 -4.10 8.39 12.13
N THR A 340 -4.59 8.11 13.33
CA THR A 340 -5.98 8.31 13.75
C THR A 340 -6.10 9.32 14.88
N HIS A 341 -7.33 9.62 15.28
CA HIS A 341 -7.63 10.45 16.45
C HIS A 341 -6.91 9.97 17.73
N GLU A 342 -6.90 8.68 17.97
CA GLU A 342 -6.29 8.12 19.19
C GLU A 342 -4.79 8.34 19.25
N ASP A 343 -4.12 8.25 18.10
CA ASP A 343 -2.67 8.47 18.02
C ASP A 343 -2.31 9.94 18.36
N ILE A 344 -3.14 10.90 17.93
CA ILE A 344 -2.97 12.32 18.22
C ILE A 344 -3.21 12.65 19.70
N THR A 345 -4.12 11.93 20.37
CA THR A 345 -4.41 12.19 21.81
C THR A 345 -3.21 11.99 22.72
N GLN A 346 -2.23 11.21 22.29
CA GLN A 346 -1.01 10.89 23.05
C GLN A 346 0.08 11.96 22.95
N ILE A 347 -0.09 12.96 22.08
CA ILE A 347 0.92 13.99 21.85
C ILE A 347 1.00 14.94 23.05
N ASN A 348 2.23 15.22 23.50
CA ASN A 348 2.50 16.26 24.50
C ASN A 348 2.35 17.64 23.86
N LEU A 349 1.26 18.37 24.17
CA LEU A 349 0.99 19.67 23.59
C LEU A 349 1.98 20.75 23.96
N ASN A 350 2.77 20.60 25.04
CA ASN A 350 3.81 21.56 25.41
C ASN A 350 4.97 21.62 24.39
N GLU A 351 5.14 20.57 23.60
CA GLU A 351 6.15 20.50 22.54
C GLU A 351 5.64 21.01 21.19
N VAL A 352 4.33 21.30 21.11
CA VAL A 352 3.67 21.65 19.85
C VAL A 352 3.63 23.15 19.65
N LYS A 353 4.22 23.62 18.55
CA LYS A 353 4.24 25.02 18.15
C LYS A 353 2.85 25.52 17.72
N LYS A 354 2.74 26.86 17.54
CA LYS A 354 1.50 27.51 17.11
C LYS A 354 0.96 27.00 15.77
N LYS A 355 1.85 26.61 14.85
CA LYS A 355 1.50 25.99 13.57
C LYS A 355 1.82 24.50 13.61
N VAL A 356 0.88 23.68 13.16
CA VAL A 356 1.00 22.22 13.13
C VAL A 356 0.72 21.72 11.72
N ILE A 357 1.70 21.03 11.15
CA ILE A 357 1.54 20.36 9.86
C ILE A 357 1.25 18.88 10.12
N VAL A 358 0.10 18.42 9.65
CA VAL A 358 -0.35 17.02 9.82
C VAL A 358 -0.25 16.29 8.48
N PRO A 359 0.13 15.00 8.44
CA PRO A 359 0.16 14.23 7.19
C PRO A 359 -1.15 14.36 6.41
N GLY A 360 -1.04 14.59 5.10
CA GLY A 360 -2.21 14.81 4.25
C GLY A 360 -3.18 13.63 4.23
N GLY A 361 -2.66 12.40 4.30
CA GLY A 361 -3.41 11.15 4.29
C GLY A 361 -3.95 10.68 5.63
N ALA A 362 -3.62 11.35 6.76
CA ALA A 362 -4.03 10.91 8.10
C ALA A 362 -5.55 10.74 8.23
N LEU A 363 -5.96 9.64 8.85
CA LEU A 363 -7.36 9.21 9.01
C LEU A 363 -8.05 9.87 10.21
N ILE A 364 -8.04 11.20 10.20
CA ILE A 364 -8.71 12.04 11.21
C ILE A 364 -9.32 13.27 10.53
N ARG A 365 -10.47 13.74 11.00
CA ARG A 365 -11.13 14.91 10.44
C ARG A 365 -10.48 16.21 10.91
N ASP A 366 -10.54 17.27 10.09
CA ASP A 366 -9.93 18.56 10.41
C ASP A 366 -10.54 19.21 11.66
N GLU A 367 -11.84 19.04 11.90
CA GLU A 367 -12.49 19.53 13.11
C GLU A 367 -11.99 18.82 14.38
N GLN A 368 -11.78 17.50 14.29
CA GLN A 368 -11.23 16.72 15.40
C GLN A 368 -9.79 17.13 15.69
N LEU A 369 -8.96 17.35 14.65
CA LEU A 369 -7.62 17.88 14.80
C LEU A 369 -7.61 19.21 15.53
N LYS A 370 -8.46 20.17 15.11
CA LYS A 370 -8.58 21.47 15.76
C LYS A 370 -8.95 21.35 17.23
N LYS A 371 -9.92 20.49 17.57
CA LYS A 371 -10.32 20.24 18.96
C LYS A 371 -9.19 19.66 19.81
N LEU A 372 -8.48 18.67 19.27
CA LEU A 372 -7.39 18.01 19.98
C LEU A 372 -6.19 18.94 20.24
N PHE A 373 -5.74 19.66 19.24
CA PHE A 373 -4.58 20.54 19.35
C PHE A 373 -4.85 21.82 20.14
N ASN A 374 -6.13 22.17 20.38
CA ASN A 374 -6.51 23.37 21.13
C ASN A 374 -7.12 23.06 22.51
N LYS A 375 -7.08 21.78 22.95
CA LYS A 375 -7.66 21.35 24.23
C LYS A 375 -6.98 21.99 25.47
N ASP A 376 -5.76 22.49 25.32
CA ASP A 376 -5.00 23.22 26.36
C ASP A 376 -5.27 24.72 26.40
N GLY A 377 -6.23 25.23 25.62
CA GLY A 377 -6.58 26.64 25.53
C GLY A 377 -5.74 27.43 24.55
N ASN A 378 -4.65 26.90 24.02
CA ASN A 378 -3.84 27.55 22.99
C ASN A 378 -4.53 27.43 21.62
N GLN A 379 -4.58 28.53 20.86
CA GLN A 379 -5.08 28.49 19.50
C GLN A 379 -3.95 28.15 18.53
N ARG A 380 -3.99 26.92 17.98
CA ARG A 380 -3.05 26.46 16.97
C ARG A 380 -3.67 26.45 15.58
N ILE A 381 -2.86 26.76 14.59
CA ILE A 381 -3.21 26.67 13.17
C ILE A 381 -2.85 25.29 12.68
N ILE A 382 -3.85 24.54 12.25
CA ILE A 382 -3.67 23.16 11.76
C ILE A 382 -3.73 23.16 10.24
N ILE A 383 -2.68 22.66 9.60
CA ILE A 383 -2.54 22.64 8.14
C ILE A 383 -2.25 21.19 7.72
N ARG A 384 -2.89 20.73 6.66
CA ARG A 384 -2.56 19.45 6.03
C ARG A 384 -1.36 19.62 5.11
N GLY A 385 -0.37 18.76 5.30
CA GLY A 385 0.74 18.59 4.37
C GLY A 385 0.33 17.88 3.07
N PRO A 386 1.31 17.55 2.23
CA PRO A 386 1.10 16.72 1.05
C PRO A 386 0.49 15.36 1.39
N GLN A 387 -0.21 14.78 0.40
CA GLN A 387 -0.78 13.44 0.53
C GLN A 387 0.32 12.36 0.63
N VAL A 388 1.38 12.52 -0.15
CA VAL A 388 2.53 11.62 -0.20
C VAL A 388 3.79 12.48 -0.21
N LEU A 389 4.78 12.16 0.63
CA LEU A 389 6.09 12.84 0.65
C LEU A 389 7.16 12.08 -0.14
N SER A 390 7.12 10.77 -0.11
CA SER A 390 8.03 9.91 -0.88
C SER A 390 7.18 9.00 -1.77
N PRO A 391 7.09 9.28 -3.07
CA PRO A 391 6.39 8.42 -4.02
C PRO A 391 6.97 7.00 -3.98
N PHE A 392 6.10 6.02 -4.07
CA PHE A 392 6.45 4.62 -4.11
C PHE A 392 5.74 3.96 -5.30
N ASP A 393 6.51 3.75 -6.35
CA ASP A 393 6.02 3.08 -7.55
C ASP A 393 6.13 1.57 -7.39
N ILE A 394 5.02 0.92 -7.08
CA ILE A 394 4.97 -0.54 -6.88
C ILE A 394 5.29 -1.27 -8.19
N TYR A 395 4.84 -0.76 -9.32
CA TYR A 395 4.93 -1.46 -10.61
C TYR A 395 6.21 -1.18 -11.41
N GLY A 396 7.02 -0.19 -11.00
CA GLY A 396 8.30 0.13 -11.67
C GLY A 396 8.15 0.94 -12.95
N ASN A 397 7.09 1.74 -13.04
CA ASN A 397 6.82 2.60 -14.19
C ASN A 397 7.62 3.90 -14.16
N MET A 398 8.10 4.32 -12.97
CA MET A 398 8.87 5.55 -12.78
C MET A 398 10.36 5.25 -12.70
N ASP A 399 11.15 6.03 -13.40
CA ASP A 399 12.59 6.02 -13.21
C ASP A 399 13.00 6.77 -11.93
N LYS A 400 14.28 6.63 -11.56
CA LYS A 400 14.81 7.24 -10.33
C LYS A 400 14.74 8.77 -10.36
N GLU A 401 14.90 9.40 -11.50
CA GLU A 401 14.84 10.85 -11.66
C GLU A 401 13.40 11.36 -11.48
N GLU A 402 12.41 10.62 -11.97
CA GLU A 402 11.01 10.92 -11.78
C GLU A 402 10.59 10.79 -10.30
N LEU A 403 11.09 9.76 -9.61
CA LEU A 403 10.89 9.58 -8.17
C LEU A 403 11.48 10.74 -7.37
N ILE A 404 12.72 11.17 -7.68
CA ILE A 404 13.37 12.34 -7.06
C ILE A 404 12.55 13.61 -7.29
N ARG A 405 12.13 13.87 -8.53
CA ARG A 405 11.27 15.03 -8.86
C ARG A 405 9.95 15.00 -8.10
N GLY A 406 9.36 13.82 -7.97
CA GLY A 406 8.15 13.60 -7.16
C GLY A 406 8.36 13.98 -5.69
N GLU A 407 9.47 13.55 -5.08
CA GLU A 407 9.83 13.94 -3.70
C GLU A 407 10.06 15.44 -3.59
N LEU A 408 10.85 16.04 -4.47
CA LEU A 408 11.11 17.50 -4.47
C LEU A 408 9.82 18.32 -4.58
N LYS A 409 8.91 17.91 -5.47
CA LYS A 409 7.59 18.55 -5.61
C LYS A 409 6.80 18.47 -4.30
N ALA A 410 6.77 17.30 -3.66
CA ALA A 410 6.07 17.11 -2.39
C ALA A 410 6.70 17.95 -1.26
N PHE A 411 8.03 18.03 -1.19
CA PHE A 411 8.73 18.85 -0.21
C PHE A 411 8.55 20.37 -0.45
N ARG A 412 8.50 20.83 -1.70
CA ARG A 412 8.14 22.23 -2.01
C ARG A 412 6.76 22.57 -1.45
N ILE A 413 5.76 21.72 -1.70
CA ILE A 413 4.40 21.90 -1.15
C ILE A 413 4.44 21.89 0.39
N LEU A 414 5.21 20.99 1.01
CA LEU A 414 5.36 20.93 2.47
C LEU A 414 5.93 22.24 3.02
N ILE A 415 7.01 22.76 2.43
CA ILE A 415 7.66 24.01 2.86
C ILE A 415 6.73 25.22 2.65
N GLU A 416 6.01 25.29 1.53
CA GLU A 416 4.98 26.31 1.32
C GLU A 416 3.93 26.31 2.44
N ARG A 417 3.47 25.11 2.87
CA ARG A 417 2.52 24.96 4.00
C ARG A 417 3.14 25.38 5.33
N ILE A 418 4.43 25.14 5.53
CA ILE A 418 5.16 25.60 6.71
C ILE A 418 5.24 27.14 6.71
N ASN A 419 5.51 27.74 5.58
CA ASN A 419 5.71 29.19 5.43
C ASN A 419 4.40 30.02 5.42
N GLN A 420 3.26 29.41 5.08
CA GLN A 420 1.93 30.03 5.21
C GLN A 420 1.63 30.43 6.67
#